data_6bbf6c06ac08daa4bc98a0d9702e281e
#
_entry.id   6bbf6c06ac08daa4bc98a0d9702e281e
#
_cell.length_a   1.000
_cell.length_b   1.000
_cell.length_c   1.000
_cell.angle_alpha   90.00
_cell.angle_beta   90.00
_cell.angle_gamma   90.00
#
_symmetry.space_group_name_H-M   'P 1'
#
loop_
_entity.id
_entity.type
_entity.pdbx_description
1 polymer ?
#
loop_
_entity_poly.entity_id
_entity_poly.type
_entity_poly.pdbx_seq_one_letter_code
_entity_poly.pdbx_strand_id
1 'polypeptide(L)'
;MHRLKIAEVVVKYLKFMASRGVGTIVDTLVLWICSHFIFGGGYWATYVISPLISFEFAVMSNFLCSYFWIWSNRVSEKSRRSFWRHFVAFNLSSVAGFVVKMIFLLLFEGLFGWHVVVCNLAALAISGVLNYFLSESVVFRKVAPRPQHELLSIEELGRMSPLFRGTFGRQFARFAMWVCGVGRLNRLYDHIYPHKGPDCATAALDYLGCNYLVGNPERLINLPEGAFITISNHPYGAIDGVIVLDMVGHRRPDLKIMVNQILARVEPMRENFVAVTPTGTERKKADAATLAGVRTSLGHLRDGHPMSFFPSGAVSDLHPLRGDISDRPWQEPLVRLIQRAEVPIVPIRFVDRNSMFYYLLGVVDWRIRLLRLPREVLNKGRGKHRVVIGEPISVEQQRACKSIEELTSLLRSAVYDMPIPAEFTSSSELRKGI
;
A
#
# COMPACT_ATOMS: atom_id res chain seq x y z
N MET A 1 23.47 6.95 -3.31
CA MET A 1 22.58 6.08 -2.51
C MET A 1 22.48 4.64 -3.04
N HIS A 2 22.33 4.39 -4.34
CA HIS A 2 22.21 3.02 -4.91
C HIS A 2 23.50 2.18 -4.72
N ARG A 3 24.68 2.75 -4.96
CA ARG A 3 25.99 2.05 -4.79
C ARG A 3 26.28 1.60 -3.35
N LEU A 4 25.91 2.40 -2.33
CA LEU A 4 26.07 2.06 -0.93
C LEU A 4 25.19 0.86 -0.50
N LYS A 5 23.97 0.75 -1.04
CA LYS A 5 23.09 -0.40 -0.78
C LYS A 5 23.63 -1.71 -1.39
N ILE A 6 24.24 -1.63 -2.58
CA ILE A 6 24.85 -2.80 -3.24
C ILE A 6 26.06 -3.28 -2.42
N ALA A 7 26.95 -2.38 -2.00
CA ALA A 7 28.11 -2.74 -1.19
C ALA A 7 27.70 -3.41 0.14
N GLU A 8 26.64 -2.93 0.80
CA GLU A 8 26.12 -3.55 2.04
C GLU A 8 25.61 -4.98 1.81
N VAL A 9 24.91 -5.22 0.70
CA VAL A 9 24.43 -6.56 0.32
C VAL A 9 25.59 -7.51 0.02
N VAL A 10 26.59 -7.03 -0.72
CA VAL A 10 27.79 -7.82 -1.06
C VAL A 10 28.57 -8.22 0.22
N VAL A 11 28.82 -7.26 1.12
CA VAL A 11 29.50 -7.54 2.38
C VAL A 11 28.74 -8.57 3.23
N LYS A 12 27.40 -8.46 3.29
CA LYS A 12 26.58 -9.45 3.99
C LYS A 12 26.66 -10.81 3.37
N TYR A 13 26.60 -10.89 2.04
CA TYR A 13 26.71 -12.15 1.31
C TYR A 13 28.07 -12.82 1.57
N LEU A 14 29.16 -12.06 1.55
CA LEU A 14 30.50 -12.57 1.86
C LEU A 14 30.61 -13.08 3.31
N LYS A 15 30.02 -12.40 4.29
CA LYS A 15 29.91 -12.88 5.68
C LYS A 15 29.12 -14.17 5.76
N PHE A 16 28.04 -14.28 4.99
CA PHE A 16 27.22 -15.49 4.92
C PHE A 16 28.02 -16.66 4.34
N MET A 17 28.77 -16.44 3.27
CA MET A 17 29.65 -17.47 2.68
C MET A 17 30.74 -17.90 3.66
N ALA A 18 31.36 -16.96 4.37
CA ALA A 18 32.35 -17.26 5.41
C ALA A 18 31.75 -18.14 6.53
N SER A 19 30.52 -17.83 6.97
CA SER A 19 29.83 -18.66 7.97
C SER A 19 29.59 -20.09 7.49
N ARG A 20 29.34 -20.30 6.18
CA ARG A 20 29.20 -21.64 5.60
C ARG A 20 30.52 -22.42 5.63
N GLY A 21 31.64 -21.75 5.41
CA GLY A 21 32.98 -22.34 5.60
C GLY A 21 33.21 -22.83 7.03
N VAL A 22 32.83 -22.02 8.03
CA VAL A 22 32.88 -22.41 9.45
C VAL A 22 32.00 -23.65 9.70
N GLY A 23 30.76 -23.65 9.17
CA GLY A 23 29.89 -24.81 9.27
C GLY A 23 30.47 -26.10 8.69
N THR A 24 31.17 -26.01 7.55
CA THR A 24 31.83 -27.16 6.94
C THR A 24 32.98 -27.72 7.84
N ILE A 25 33.75 -26.83 8.47
CA ILE A 25 34.78 -27.24 9.43
C ILE A 25 34.15 -27.95 10.62
N VAL A 26 33.09 -27.40 11.18
CA VAL A 26 32.35 -28.02 12.31
C VAL A 26 31.76 -29.36 11.91
N ASP A 27 31.13 -29.46 10.74
CA ASP A 27 30.59 -30.70 10.20
C ASP A 27 31.66 -31.78 10.14
N THR A 28 32.81 -31.51 9.50
CA THR A 28 33.90 -32.44 9.34
C THR A 28 34.47 -32.90 10.68
N LEU A 29 34.68 -31.96 11.60
CA LEU A 29 35.22 -32.26 12.93
C LEU A 29 34.27 -33.12 13.76
N VAL A 30 32.99 -32.78 13.79
CA VAL A 30 31.96 -33.53 14.54
C VAL A 30 31.77 -34.91 13.93
N LEU A 31 31.73 -35.02 12.60
CA LEU A 31 31.65 -36.28 11.89
C LEU A 31 32.83 -37.19 12.26
N TRP A 32 34.06 -36.66 12.25
CA TRP A 32 35.25 -37.38 12.64
C TRP A 32 35.20 -37.88 14.10
N ILE A 33 34.82 -37.02 15.04
CA ILE A 33 34.65 -37.35 16.46
C ILE A 33 33.59 -38.45 16.62
N CYS A 34 32.41 -38.29 16.03
CA CYS A 34 31.31 -39.24 16.14
C CYS A 34 31.67 -40.62 15.57
N SER A 35 32.29 -40.64 14.37
CA SER A 35 32.60 -41.86 13.68
C SER A 35 33.77 -42.66 14.31
N HIS A 36 34.75 -41.96 14.97
CA HIS A 36 35.92 -42.63 15.52
C HIS A 36 35.83 -42.87 17.02
N PHE A 37 35.24 -41.96 17.79
CA PHE A 37 35.28 -42.04 19.24
C PHE A 37 33.94 -42.40 19.90
N ILE A 38 32.80 -42.10 19.26
CA ILE A 38 31.48 -42.28 19.91
C ILE A 38 30.80 -43.54 19.37
N PHE A 39 30.75 -43.70 18.05
CA PHE A 39 29.99 -44.75 17.37
C PHE A 39 30.88 -45.75 16.57
N GLY A 40 32.15 -45.93 16.96
CA GLY A 40 33.10 -46.80 16.26
C GLY A 40 32.59 -48.24 16.11
N GLY A 41 32.39 -48.73 14.86
CA GLY A 41 32.22 -50.12 14.53
C GLY A 41 30.91 -50.60 13.87
N GLY A 42 29.90 -49.75 13.71
CA GLY A 42 28.66 -50.12 13.03
C GLY A 42 28.41 -49.32 11.75
N TYR A 43 28.02 -49.98 10.63
CA TYR A 43 27.69 -49.29 9.38
C TYR A 43 26.70 -48.17 9.56
N TRP A 44 25.57 -48.40 10.19
CA TRP A 44 24.52 -47.40 10.46
C TRP A 44 25.00 -46.27 11.35
N ALA A 45 25.80 -46.60 12.36
CA ALA A 45 26.34 -45.62 13.28
C ALA A 45 27.32 -44.65 12.58
N THR A 46 28.19 -45.17 11.74
CA THR A 46 29.24 -44.42 11.04
C THR A 46 28.69 -43.66 9.83
N TYR A 47 27.83 -44.28 9.01
CA TYR A 47 27.40 -43.72 7.73
C TYR A 47 26.02 -43.06 7.75
N VAL A 48 25.24 -43.20 8.83
CA VAL A 48 23.92 -42.57 8.94
C VAL A 48 23.81 -41.66 10.17
N ILE A 49 24.08 -42.18 11.37
CA ILE A 49 23.89 -41.42 12.62
C ILE A 49 24.93 -40.31 12.76
N SER A 50 26.23 -40.64 12.54
CA SER A 50 27.31 -39.65 12.64
C SER A 50 27.13 -38.47 11.67
N PRO A 51 26.79 -38.66 10.37
CA PRO A 51 26.49 -37.58 9.45
C PRO A 51 25.24 -36.74 9.82
N LEU A 52 24.21 -37.38 10.38
CA LEU A 52 23.01 -36.62 10.85
C LEU A 52 23.36 -35.69 12.03
N ILE A 53 24.15 -36.20 12.97
CA ILE A 53 24.59 -35.38 14.13
C ILE A 53 25.50 -34.24 13.64
N SER A 54 26.51 -34.54 12.80
CA SER A 54 27.43 -33.51 12.30
C SER A 54 26.71 -32.43 11.50
N PHE A 55 25.73 -32.80 10.69
CA PHE A 55 24.90 -31.86 9.94
C PHE A 55 24.14 -30.87 10.88
N GLU A 56 23.52 -31.37 11.97
CA GLU A 56 22.82 -30.50 12.92
C GLU A 56 23.79 -29.57 13.64
N PHE A 57 24.99 -29.98 13.99
CA PHE A 57 26.02 -29.12 14.56
C PHE A 57 26.50 -28.06 13.55
N ALA A 58 26.63 -28.39 12.29
CA ALA A 58 26.98 -27.47 11.22
C ALA A 58 25.86 -26.42 11.02
N VAL A 59 24.59 -26.85 11.00
CA VAL A 59 23.44 -25.96 10.91
C VAL A 59 23.38 -25.03 12.13
N MET A 60 23.59 -25.55 13.34
CA MET A 60 23.66 -24.75 14.56
C MET A 60 24.77 -23.70 14.48
N SER A 61 25.98 -24.08 14.06
CA SER A 61 27.10 -23.16 13.89
C SER A 61 26.80 -22.04 12.89
N ASN A 62 26.26 -22.39 11.72
CA ASN A 62 25.83 -21.43 10.71
C ASN A 62 24.73 -20.50 11.22
N PHE A 63 23.79 -21.03 12.01
CA PHE A 63 22.74 -20.24 12.65
C PHE A 63 23.30 -19.26 13.69
N LEU A 64 24.23 -19.70 14.53
CA LEU A 64 24.86 -18.83 15.53
C LEU A 64 25.60 -17.64 14.85
N CYS A 65 26.38 -17.92 13.81
CA CYS A 65 27.00 -16.87 13.00
C CYS A 65 25.95 -15.93 12.39
N SER A 66 24.87 -16.48 11.88
CA SER A 66 23.78 -15.70 11.28
C SER A 66 23.07 -14.84 12.31
N TYR A 67 22.72 -15.40 13.47
CA TYR A 67 21.94 -14.75 14.52
C TYR A 67 22.74 -13.68 15.28
N PHE A 68 24.03 -13.96 15.62
CA PHE A 68 24.83 -13.05 16.44
C PHE A 68 25.73 -12.10 15.65
N TRP A 69 26.05 -12.42 14.38
CA TRP A 69 27.00 -11.64 13.59
C TRP A 69 26.38 -11.03 12.34
N ILE A 70 25.78 -11.85 11.44
CA ILE A 70 25.36 -11.34 10.12
C ILE A 70 24.09 -10.49 10.20
N TRP A 71 23.09 -10.95 10.96
CA TRP A 71 21.79 -10.30 11.13
C TRP A 71 21.49 -9.85 12.57
N SER A 72 22.52 -9.68 13.41
CA SER A 72 22.37 -9.29 14.81
C SER A 72 21.59 -8.00 15.03
N ASN A 73 21.64 -7.06 14.08
CA ASN A 73 20.92 -5.80 14.10
C ASN A 73 19.41 -5.94 13.73
N ARG A 74 18.97 -7.12 13.32
CA ARG A 74 17.57 -7.39 12.98
C ARG A 74 16.82 -8.19 14.05
N VAL A 75 17.53 -8.72 15.01
CA VAL A 75 16.98 -9.42 16.15
C VAL A 75 16.74 -8.41 17.26
N SER A 76 15.52 -7.83 17.29
CA SER A 76 15.13 -6.77 18.24
C SER A 76 15.08 -7.26 19.68
N GLU A 77 14.69 -8.50 19.90
CA GLU A 77 14.64 -9.13 21.21
C GLU A 77 15.48 -10.41 21.23
N LYS A 78 16.58 -10.40 21.98
CA LYS A 78 17.44 -11.58 22.18
C LYS A 78 16.89 -12.47 23.32
N SER A 79 15.60 -12.82 23.26
CA SER A 79 14.96 -13.71 24.20
C SER A 79 15.15 -15.19 23.79
N ARG A 80 15.06 -16.13 24.78
CA ARG A 80 15.12 -17.58 24.52
C ARG A 80 14.07 -18.02 23.50
N ARG A 81 12.85 -17.45 23.57
CA ARG A 81 11.77 -17.73 22.61
C ARG A 81 12.09 -17.24 21.20
N SER A 82 12.69 -16.06 21.08
CA SER A 82 13.14 -15.51 19.80
C SER A 82 14.23 -16.37 19.17
N PHE A 83 15.22 -16.81 19.97
CA PHE A 83 16.30 -17.67 19.54
C PHE A 83 15.78 -18.96 18.91
N TRP A 84 14.96 -19.73 19.62
CA TRP A 84 14.44 -21.01 19.13
C TRP A 84 13.53 -20.85 17.91
N ARG A 85 12.72 -19.80 17.86
CA ARG A 85 11.88 -19.51 16.69
C ARG A 85 12.72 -19.27 15.43
N HIS A 86 13.79 -18.47 15.55
CA HIS A 86 14.70 -18.23 14.43
C HIS A 86 15.49 -19.49 14.06
N PHE A 87 15.90 -20.29 15.04
CA PHE A 87 16.61 -21.54 14.81
C PHE A 87 15.77 -22.54 14.00
N VAL A 88 14.52 -22.79 14.41
CA VAL A 88 13.63 -23.68 13.66
C VAL A 88 13.38 -23.15 12.24
N ALA A 89 13.14 -21.86 12.07
CA ALA A 89 12.96 -21.28 10.75
C ALA A 89 14.23 -21.39 9.88
N PHE A 90 15.42 -21.23 10.48
CA PHE A 90 16.71 -21.36 9.81
C PHE A 90 16.96 -22.81 9.38
N ASN A 91 16.67 -23.77 10.25
CA ASN A 91 16.81 -25.20 9.96
C ASN A 91 15.88 -25.59 8.80
N LEU A 92 14.60 -25.22 8.85
CA LEU A 92 13.66 -25.43 7.74
C LEU A 92 14.14 -24.80 6.42
N SER A 93 14.72 -23.61 6.48
CA SER A 93 15.28 -22.96 5.28
C SER A 93 16.50 -23.71 4.73
N SER A 94 17.31 -24.31 5.61
CA SER A 94 18.46 -25.11 5.23
C SER A 94 18.05 -26.42 4.53
N VAL A 95 17.00 -27.07 5.04
CA VAL A 95 16.40 -28.25 4.41
C VAL A 95 15.82 -27.90 3.03
N ALA A 96 15.09 -26.80 2.92
CA ALA A 96 14.58 -26.33 1.62
C ALA A 96 15.71 -26.06 0.61
N GLY A 97 16.79 -25.44 1.06
CA GLY A 97 17.99 -25.23 0.24
C GLY A 97 18.65 -26.53 -0.21
N PHE A 98 18.67 -27.53 0.66
CA PHE A 98 19.17 -28.88 0.31
C PHE A 98 18.31 -29.56 -0.77
N VAL A 99 16.99 -29.51 -0.64
CA VAL A 99 16.07 -30.05 -1.64
C VAL A 99 16.28 -29.37 -3.01
N VAL A 100 16.39 -28.06 -3.04
CA VAL A 100 16.66 -27.30 -4.28
C VAL A 100 18.04 -27.70 -4.86
N LYS A 101 19.05 -27.83 -4.02
CA LYS A 101 20.38 -28.31 -4.45
C LYS A 101 20.27 -29.68 -5.16
N MET A 102 19.54 -30.63 -4.57
CA MET A 102 19.37 -31.96 -5.16
C MET A 102 18.64 -31.91 -6.50
N ILE A 103 17.58 -31.08 -6.61
CA ILE A 103 16.87 -30.90 -7.88
C ILE A 103 17.81 -30.37 -8.97
N PHE A 104 18.61 -29.35 -8.69
CA PHE A 104 19.51 -28.75 -9.67
C PHE A 104 20.70 -29.70 -10.00
N LEU A 105 21.18 -30.47 -9.03
CA LEU A 105 22.23 -31.48 -9.27
C LEU A 105 21.75 -32.51 -10.29
N LEU A 106 20.57 -33.09 -10.08
CA LEU A 106 19.96 -34.07 -11.00
C LEU A 106 19.62 -33.45 -12.36
N LEU A 107 19.15 -32.17 -12.35
CA LEU A 107 18.85 -31.44 -13.58
C LEU A 107 20.11 -31.24 -14.44
N PHE A 108 21.24 -30.84 -13.84
CA PHE A 108 22.48 -30.60 -14.55
C PHE A 108 23.11 -31.88 -15.06
N GLU A 109 23.03 -32.96 -14.29
CA GLU A 109 23.46 -34.29 -14.75
C GLU A 109 22.61 -34.74 -15.95
N GLY A 110 21.28 -34.69 -15.83
CA GLY A 110 20.37 -35.15 -16.88
C GLY A 110 20.36 -34.29 -18.15
N LEU A 111 20.59 -32.95 -18.06
CA LEU A 111 20.62 -32.06 -19.23
C LEU A 111 22.00 -32.01 -19.92
N PHE A 112 23.07 -32.01 -19.14
CA PHE A 112 24.41 -31.70 -19.64
C PHE A 112 25.37 -32.88 -19.55
N GLY A 113 25.03 -33.94 -18.81
CA GLY A 113 25.92 -35.07 -18.59
C GLY A 113 27.23 -34.73 -17.86
N TRP A 114 27.21 -33.63 -17.07
CA TRP A 114 28.42 -33.18 -16.38
C TRP A 114 28.84 -34.13 -15.28
N HIS A 115 30.15 -34.14 -15.01
CA HIS A 115 30.68 -34.90 -13.88
C HIS A 115 30.03 -34.42 -12.56
N VAL A 116 29.69 -35.33 -11.66
CA VAL A 116 28.94 -35.11 -10.42
C VAL A 116 29.48 -33.93 -9.57
N VAL A 117 30.79 -33.74 -9.53
CA VAL A 117 31.43 -32.63 -8.79
C VAL A 117 31.05 -31.27 -9.38
N VAL A 118 31.04 -31.16 -10.72
CA VAL A 118 30.66 -29.94 -11.43
C VAL A 118 29.19 -29.63 -11.21
N CYS A 119 28.31 -30.63 -11.35
CA CYS A 119 26.88 -30.50 -11.05
C CYS A 119 26.64 -30.05 -9.60
N ASN A 120 27.38 -30.65 -8.65
CA ASN A 120 27.26 -30.30 -7.23
C ASN A 120 27.71 -28.85 -6.94
N LEU A 121 28.82 -28.39 -7.53
CA LEU A 121 29.30 -27.01 -7.35
C LEU A 121 28.33 -26.01 -7.93
N ALA A 122 27.80 -26.25 -9.12
CA ALA A 122 26.80 -25.40 -9.74
C ALA A 122 25.48 -25.35 -8.92
N ALA A 123 25.01 -26.53 -8.46
CA ALA A 123 23.82 -26.62 -7.60
C ALA A 123 24.01 -25.95 -6.24
N LEU A 124 25.22 -26.05 -5.65
CA LEU A 124 25.57 -25.33 -4.40
C LEU A 124 25.57 -23.83 -4.58
N ALA A 125 26.05 -23.29 -5.70
CA ALA A 125 25.99 -21.86 -5.98
C ALA A 125 24.54 -21.35 -5.97
N ILE A 126 23.64 -22.06 -6.66
CA ILE A 126 22.21 -21.69 -6.74
C ILE A 126 21.54 -21.81 -5.36
N SER A 127 21.71 -22.93 -4.68
CA SER A 127 21.12 -23.17 -3.36
C SER A 127 21.69 -22.22 -2.29
N GLY A 128 22.96 -21.83 -2.41
CA GLY A 128 23.60 -20.84 -1.53
C GLY A 128 22.96 -19.45 -1.65
N VAL A 129 22.70 -18.99 -2.87
CA VAL A 129 21.98 -17.76 -3.14
C VAL A 129 20.56 -17.83 -2.59
N LEU A 130 19.84 -18.93 -2.83
CA LEU A 130 18.49 -19.13 -2.28
C LEU A 130 18.48 -19.10 -0.75
N ASN A 131 19.41 -19.83 -0.10
CA ASN A 131 19.52 -19.85 1.36
C ASN A 131 19.84 -18.46 1.94
N TYR A 132 20.64 -17.65 1.26
CA TYR A 132 20.88 -16.28 1.64
C TYR A 132 19.58 -15.46 1.59
N PHE A 133 18.83 -15.53 0.50
CA PHE A 133 17.56 -14.83 0.36
C PHE A 133 16.49 -15.30 1.36
N LEU A 134 16.40 -16.60 1.63
CA LEU A 134 15.51 -17.13 2.66
C LEU A 134 15.91 -16.63 4.06
N SER A 135 17.21 -16.61 4.36
CA SER A 135 17.69 -16.04 5.62
C SER A 135 17.41 -14.55 5.73
N GLU A 136 17.64 -13.77 4.67
CA GLU A 136 17.45 -12.32 4.62
C GLU A 136 15.97 -11.91 4.73
N SER A 137 15.06 -12.62 4.03
CA SER A 137 13.67 -12.20 3.84
C SER A 137 12.65 -12.96 4.69
N VAL A 138 12.99 -14.17 5.15
CA VAL A 138 12.08 -15.01 5.94
C VAL A 138 12.57 -15.16 7.37
N VAL A 139 13.78 -15.69 7.57
CA VAL A 139 14.31 -16.00 8.91
C VAL A 139 14.63 -14.73 9.69
N PHE A 140 15.44 -13.83 9.12
CA PHE A 140 15.88 -12.58 9.74
C PHE A 140 15.23 -11.35 9.07
N ARG A 141 13.94 -11.45 8.81
CA ARG A 141 13.18 -10.35 8.22
C ARG A 141 13.24 -9.12 9.13
N LYS A 142 13.55 -7.95 8.57
CA LYS A 142 13.38 -6.67 9.29
C LYS A 142 11.91 -6.54 9.72
N VAL A 143 11.67 -6.62 11.00
CA VAL A 143 10.37 -6.26 11.58
C VAL A 143 10.37 -4.74 11.69
N ALA A 144 9.58 -4.07 10.87
CA ALA A 144 9.35 -2.65 11.04
C ALA A 144 8.75 -2.39 12.45
N PRO A 145 9.16 -1.32 13.14
CA PRO A 145 8.56 -0.95 14.42
C PRO A 145 7.03 -0.90 14.27
N ARG A 146 6.33 -1.25 15.34
CA ARG A 146 4.87 -1.11 15.35
C ARG A 146 4.53 0.36 15.25
N PRO A 147 3.55 0.75 14.41
CA PRO A 147 3.07 2.11 14.37
C PRO A 147 2.52 2.49 15.75
N GLN A 148 2.79 3.72 16.18
CA GLN A 148 2.22 4.27 17.42
C GLN A 148 0.73 4.62 17.21
N HIS A 149 0.41 5.09 16.00
CA HIS A 149 -0.94 5.44 15.58
C HIS A 149 -1.41 4.46 14.50
N GLU A 150 -2.49 3.75 14.77
CA GLU A 150 -3.07 2.80 13.83
C GLU A 150 -4.41 3.32 13.30
N LEU A 151 -4.57 3.36 11.98
CA LEU A 151 -5.85 3.70 11.34
C LEU A 151 -6.89 2.60 11.57
N LEU A 152 -6.44 1.34 11.62
CA LEU A 152 -7.28 0.18 11.87
C LEU A 152 -6.49 -0.85 12.69
N SER A 153 -6.96 -1.13 13.91
CA SER A 153 -6.38 -2.13 14.79
C SER A 153 -7.13 -3.46 14.75
N ILE A 154 -6.50 -4.53 15.27
CA ILE A 154 -7.15 -5.84 15.42
C ILE A 154 -8.34 -5.77 16.38
N GLU A 155 -8.23 -4.97 17.44
CA GLU A 155 -9.24 -4.73 18.43
C GLU A 155 -10.49 -4.08 17.82
N GLU A 156 -10.29 -3.10 16.94
CA GLU A 156 -11.38 -2.44 16.20
C GLU A 156 -12.08 -3.40 15.24
N LEU A 157 -11.34 -4.24 14.51
CA LEU A 157 -11.94 -5.29 13.69
C LEU A 157 -12.79 -6.24 14.53
N GLY A 158 -12.33 -6.59 15.73
CA GLY A 158 -13.10 -7.41 16.68
C GLY A 158 -14.38 -6.73 17.20
N ARG A 159 -14.39 -5.37 17.26
CA ARG A 159 -15.62 -4.61 17.58
C ARG A 159 -16.57 -4.56 16.39
N MET A 160 -16.05 -4.45 15.19
CA MET A 160 -16.85 -4.35 13.96
C MET A 160 -17.53 -5.67 13.59
N SER A 161 -16.87 -6.82 13.86
CA SER A 161 -17.43 -8.14 13.53
C SER A 161 -17.03 -9.22 14.52
N PRO A 162 -17.99 -10.06 14.98
CA PRO A 162 -17.72 -11.22 15.82
C PRO A 162 -16.72 -12.21 15.20
N LEU A 163 -16.63 -12.26 13.88
CA LEU A 163 -15.71 -13.12 13.14
C LEU A 163 -14.24 -12.92 13.53
N PHE A 164 -13.87 -11.71 13.97
CA PHE A 164 -12.50 -11.34 14.34
C PHE A 164 -12.24 -11.45 15.86
N ARG A 165 -13.18 -12.00 16.64
CA ARG A 165 -13.05 -12.18 18.09
C ARG A 165 -12.42 -13.52 18.46
N GLY A 166 -11.93 -13.62 19.70
CA GLY A 166 -11.27 -14.85 20.20
C GLY A 166 -9.90 -15.10 19.55
N THR A 167 -9.29 -16.23 19.87
CA THR A 167 -7.92 -16.57 19.43
C THR A 167 -7.85 -16.81 17.93
N PHE A 168 -8.76 -17.60 17.38
CA PHE A 168 -8.85 -17.87 15.94
C PHE A 168 -9.25 -16.62 15.15
N GLY A 169 -10.25 -15.85 15.62
CA GLY A 169 -10.68 -14.61 14.98
C GLY A 169 -9.55 -13.58 14.90
N ARG A 170 -8.73 -13.44 15.92
CA ARG A 170 -7.53 -12.56 15.88
C ARG A 170 -6.46 -13.03 14.92
N GLN A 171 -6.26 -14.34 14.76
CA GLN A 171 -5.36 -14.89 13.74
C GLN A 171 -5.88 -14.59 12.34
N PHE A 172 -7.18 -14.79 12.10
CA PHE A 172 -7.84 -14.48 10.85
C PHE A 172 -7.80 -12.98 10.54
N ALA A 173 -8.02 -12.11 11.54
CA ALA A 173 -7.87 -10.66 11.40
C ALA A 173 -6.45 -10.28 10.95
N ARG A 174 -5.41 -10.86 11.55
CA ARG A 174 -4.01 -10.63 11.14
C ARG A 174 -3.75 -11.04 9.69
N PHE A 175 -4.27 -12.19 9.29
CA PHE A 175 -4.16 -12.68 7.92
C PHE A 175 -4.90 -11.75 6.94
N ALA A 176 -6.14 -11.36 7.24
CA ALA A 176 -6.93 -10.44 6.43
C ALA A 176 -6.24 -9.06 6.31
N MET A 177 -5.75 -8.49 7.41
CA MET A 177 -4.99 -7.24 7.40
C MET A 177 -3.71 -7.34 6.56
N TRP A 178 -3.04 -8.48 6.58
CA TRP A 178 -1.86 -8.73 5.75
C TRP A 178 -2.24 -8.81 4.26
N VAL A 179 -3.28 -9.58 3.92
CA VAL A 179 -3.80 -9.71 2.55
C VAL A 179 -4.24 -8.35 2.00
N CYS A 180 -4.94 -7.54 2.79
CA CYS A 180 -5.41 -6.21 2.40
C CYS A 180 -4.32 -5.13 2.42
N GLY A 181 -3.15 -5.40 3.02
CA GLY A 181 -2.06 -4.43 3.15
C GLY A 181 -2.25 -3.39 4.25
N VAL A 182 -3.18 -3.63 5.19
CA VAL A 182 -3.53 -2.69 6.29
C VAL A 182 -2.32 -2.35 7.16
N GLY A 183 -1.43 -3.29 7.44
CA GLY A 183 -0.21 -3.01 8.21
C GLY A 183 0.73 -2.00 7.53
N ARG A 184 0.71 -1.88 6.19
CA ARG A 184 1.45 -0.83 5.47
C ARG A 184 0.69 0.50 5.50
N LEU A 185 -0.64 0.44 5.45
CA LEU A 185 -1.51 1.60 5.59
C LEU A 185 -1.39 2.22 6.98
N ASN A 186 -1.33 1.41 8.05
CA ASN A 186 -1.08 1.90 9.41
C ASN A 186 0.29 2.59 9.54
N ARG A 187 1.32 2.12 8.85
CA ARG A 187 2.63 2.82 8.81
C ARG A 187 2.59 4.15 8.06
N LEU A 188 1.82 4.22 6.96
CA LEU A 188 1.55 5.49 6.30
C LEU A 188 0.83 6.44 7.26
N TYR A 189 -0.21 5.96 7.95
CA TYR A 189 -0.98 6.75 8.90
C TYR A 189 -0.11 7.27 10.05
N ASP A 190 0.73 6.44 10.64
CA ASP A 190 1.68 6.83 11.69
C ASP A 190 2.69 7.89 11.21
N HIS A 191 3.14 7.77 9.95
CA HIS A 191 4.05 8.75 9.33
C HIS A 191 3.40 10.12 9.14
N ILE A 192 2.14 10.16 8.73
CA ILE A 192 1.42 11.41 8.46
C ILE A 192 0.79 12.03 9.72
N TYR A 193 0.71 11.29 10.81
CA TYR A 193 0.01 11.70 12.03
C TYR A 193 0.50 13.03 12.64
N PRO A 194 1.82 13.37 12.60
CA PRO A 194 2.30 14.65 13.11
C PRO A 194 1.88 15.88 12.27
N HIS A 195 1.44 15.67 11.03
CA HIS A 195 1.07 16.73 10.10
C HIS A 195 -0.44 17.00 10.16
N LYS A 196 -0.89 18.18 9.71
CA LYS A 196 -2.31 18.52 9.68
C LYS A 196 -2.74 19.08 8.32
N GLY A 197 -4.01 18.86 7.97
CA GLY A 197 -4.62 19.44 6.79
C GLY A 197 -3.84 19.19 5.49
N PRO A 198 -3.57 20.24 4.70
CA PRO A 198 -2.82 20.13 3.44
C PRO A 198 -1.42 19.55 3.61
N ASP A 199 -0.69 19.89 4.69
CA ASP A 199 0.64 19.33 4.98
C ASP A 199 0.59 17.82 5.21
N CYS A 200 -0.48 17.34 5.83
CA CYS A 200 -0.73 15.90 5.98
C CYS A 200 -0.96 15.22 4.62
N ALA A 201 -1.67 15.88 3.71
CA ALA A 201 -1.85 15.38 2.35
C ALA A 201 -0.52 15.31 1.58
N THR A 202 0.30 16.35 1.69
CA THR A 202 1.67 16.36 1.13
C THR A 202 2.51 15.22 1.68
N ALA A 203 2.56 15.05 3.01
CA ALA A 203 3.33 13.99 3.65
C ALA A 203 2.86 12.59 3.20
N ALA A 204 1.54 12.41 2.99
CA ALA A 204 0.98 11.16 2.49
C ALA A 204 1.44 10.87 1.05
N LEU A 205 1.35 11.85 0.16
CA LEU A 205 1.77 11.72 -1.24
C LEU A 205 3.28 11.46 -1.36
N ASP A 206 4.09 12.15 -0.57
CA ASP A 206 5.54 11.99 -0.54
C ASP A 206 5.95 10.61 0.00
N TYR A 207 5.31 10.13 1.07
CA TYR A 207 5.52 8.76 1.59
C TYR A 207 5.18 7.69 0.55
N LEU A 208 4.12 7.90 -0.22
CA LEU A 208 3.71 7.01 -1.30
C LEU A 208 4.59 7.13 -2.54
N GLY A 209 5.42 8.17 -2.66
CA GLY A 209 6.15 8.52 -3.87
C GLY A 209 5.23 8.94 -5.02
N CYS A 210 4.05 9.48 -4.70
CA CYS A 210 3.05 9.92 -5.65
C CYS A 210 3.30 11.38 -6.06
N ASN A 211 4.07 11.59 -7.09
CA ASN A 211 4.26 12.91 -7.71
C ASN A 211 3.22 13.07 -8.84
N TYR A 212 2.14 13.77 -8.59
CA TYR A 212 1.10 14.01 -9.59
C TYR A 212 1.45 15.19 -10.49
N LEU A 213 0.83 15.21 -11.67
CA LEU A 213 1.06 16.19 -12.73
C LEU A 213 -0.20 17.02 -12.95
N VAL A 214 -0.07 18.34 -12.94
CA VAL A 214 -1.19 19.27 -13.06
C VAL A 214 -1.19 19.93 -14.43
N GLY A 215 -2.29 19.79 -15.14
CA GLY A 215 -2.58 20.53 -16.38
C GLY A 215 -3.36 21.81 -16.07
N ASN A 216 -3.04 22.88 -16.78
CA ASN A 216 -3.56 24.24 -16.57
C ASN A 216 -3.27 24.78 -15.15
N PRO A 217 -2.01 24.74 -14.68
CA PRO A 217 -1.65 25.11 -13.31
C PRO A 217 -1.95 26.60 -12.98
N GLU A 218 -2.00 27.45 -14.00
CA GLU A 218 -2.37 28.87 -13.86
C GLU A 218 -3.78 29.06 -13.29
N ARG A 219 -4.70 28.13 -13.53
CA ARG A 219 -6.06 28.16 -12.97
C ARG A 219 -6.09 27.87 -11.48
N LEU A 220 -5.08 27.17 -10.98
CA LEU A 220 -4.91 26.98 -9.54
C LEU A 220 -4.50 28.28 -8.83
N ILE A 221 -3.74 29.14 -9.53
CA ILE A 221 -3.33 30.46 -9.01
C ILE A 221 -4.53 31.40 -8.99
N ASN A 222 -5.42 31.28 -9.98
CA ASN A 222 -6.58 32.15 -10.19
C ASN A 222 -7.89 31.54 -9.65
N LEU A 223 -7.83 30.78 -8.56
CA LEU A 223 -9.04 30.30 -7.89
C LEU A 223 -9.90 31.47 -7.37
N PRO A 224 -11.25 31.33 -7.33
CA PRO A 224 -12.12 32.36 -6.75
C PRO A 224 -11.73 32.69 -5.30
N GLU A 225 -11.70 33.97 -4.95
CA GLU A 225 -11.29 34.44 -3.61
C GLU A 225 -12.30 34.05 -2.52
N GLY A 226 -13.61 34.09 -2.82
CA GLY A 226 -14.67 33.72 -1.89
C GLY A 226 -14.96 32.21 -1.87
N ALA A 227 -16.22 31.89 -1.60
CA ALA A 227 -16.71 30.52 -1.70
C ALA A 227 -16.71 30.05 -3.15
N PHE A 228 -16.28 28.84 -3.35
CA PHE A 228 -16.42 28.11 -4.60
C PHE A 228 -16.54 26.61 -4.34
N ILE A 229 -16.96 25.86 -5.34
CA ILE A 229 -17.05 24.41 -5.27
C ILE A 229 -16.08 23.81 -6.28
N THR A 230 -15.30 22.80 -5.86
CA THR A 230 -14.64 21.91 -6.83
C THR A 230 -15.47 20.65 -7.04
N ILE A 231 -15.61 20.23 -8.28
CA ILE A 231 -16.24 18.96 -8.67
C ILE A 231 -15.26 18.13 -9.45
N SER A 232 -15.24 16.82 -9.21
CA SER A 232 -14.34 15.93 -9.96
C SER A 232 -14.89 14.52 -10.13
N ASN A 233 -14.37 13.81 -11.15
CA ASN A 233 -14.51 12.36 -11.25
C ASN A 233 -13.70 11.67 -10.14
N HIS A 234 -13.95 10.38 -9.89
CA HIS A 234 -13.45 9.68 -8.70
C HIS A 234 -12.75 8.34 -9.02
N PRO A 235 -11.68 8.34 -9.85
CA PRO A 235 -11.07 7.10 -10.31
C PRO A 235 -10.19 6.38 -9.28
N TYR A 236 -9.57 7.09 -8.32
CA TYR A 236 -8.65 6.50 -7.37
C TYR A 236 -9.27 6.19 -6.00
N GLY A 237 -10.33 6.88 -5.62
CA GLY A 237 -10.91 6.84 -4.29
C GLY A 237 -10.22 7.81 -3.32
N ALA A 238 -9.74 7.33 -2.18
CA ALA A 238 -9.17 8.23 -1.15
C ALA A 238 -8.06 9.16 -1.68
N ILE A 239 -7.27 8.72 -2.66
CA ILE A 239 -6.16 9.52 -3.22
C ILE A 239 -6.64 10.73 -4.00
N ASP A 240 -7.82 10.68 -4.63
CA ASP A 240 -8.37 11.86 -5.31
C ASP A 240 -8.57 13.02 -4.33
N GLY A 241 -9.17 12.70 -3.18
CA GLY A 241 -9.35 13.68 -2.10
C GLY A 241 -8.04 14.18 -1.51
N VAL A 242 -7.03 13.31 -1.36
CA VAL A 242 -5.70 13.69 -0.88
C VAL A 242 -5.00 14.64 -1.87
N ILE A 243 -5.09 14.36 -3.19
CA ILE A 243 -4.52 15.23 -4.22
C ILE A 243 -5.25 16.58 -4.25
N VAL A 244 -6.58 16.61 -4.13
CA VAL A 244 -7.34 17.86 -4.07
C VAL A 244 -6.97 18.66 -2.83
N LEU A 245 -6.82 18.01 -1.68
CA LEU A 245 -6.43 18.68 -0.43
C LEU A 245 -4.99 19.23 -0.51
N ASP A 246 -4.05 18.49 -1.11
CA ASP A 246 -2.69 18.98 -1.34
C ASP A 246 -2.68 20.17 -2.32
N MET A 247 -3.36 20.04 -3.45
CA MET A 247 -3.31 21.00 -4.54
C MET A 247 -4.07 22.29 -4.23
N VAL A 248 -5.31 22.17 -3.77
CA VAL A 248 -6.20 23.31 -3.50
C VAL A 248 -6.04 23.81 -2.07
N GLY A 249 -5.86 22.88 -1.11
CA GLY A 249 -5.79 23.22 0.31
C GLY A 249 -4.57 24.07 0.69
N HIS A 250 -3.45 23.98 0.00
CA HIS A 250 -2.31 24.89 0.21
C HIS A 250 -2.60 26.33 -0.21
N ARG A 251 -3.53 26.54 -1.16
CA ARG A 251 -4.01 27.87 -1.58
C ARG A 251 -5.18 28.35 -0.71
N ARG A 252 -6.02 27.40 -0.33
CA ARG A 252 -7.23 27.63 0.49
C ARG A 252 -7.25 26.61 1.63
N PRO A 253 -6.55 26.90 2.74
CA PRO A 253 -6.47 25.99 3.91
C PRO A 253 -7.84 25.72 4.54
N ASP A 254 -8.79 26.61 4.32
CA ASP A 254 -10.19 26.51 4.71
C ASP A 254 -11.01 25.53 3.85
N LEU A 255 -10.43 24.94 2.81
CA LEU A 255 -11.10 23.92 1.98
C LEU A 255 -11.62 22.76 2.82
N LYS A 256 -12.88 22.40 2.62
CA LYS A 256 -13.43 21.13 3.11
C LYS A 256 -13.87 20.23 1.97
N ILE A 257 -13.70 18.94 2.19
CA ILE A 257 -14.03 17.87 1.23
C ILE A 257 -15.15 17.01 1.82
N MET A 258 -16.22 16.80 1.08
CA MET A 258 -17.25 15.82 1.48
C MET A 258 -16.73 14.41 1.29
N VAL A 259 -16.67 13.64 2.37
CA VAL A 259 -16.07 12.31 2.39
C VAL A 259 -16.98 11.27 3.04
N ASN A 260 -16.73 9.99 2.74
CA ASN A 260 -17.36 8.91 3.47
C ASN A 260 -16.95 8.94 4.95
N GLN A 261 -17.89 8.67 5.85
CA GLN A 261 -17.70 8.64 7.31
C GLN A 261 -16.48 7.82 7.76
N ILE A 262 -16.09 6.79 7.00
CA ILE A 262 -14.89 6.00 7.31
C ILE A 262 -13.60 6.82 7.21
N LEU A 263 -13.54 7.81 6.31
CA LEU A 263 -12.39 8.69 6.13
C LEU A 263 -12.28 9.77 7.22
N ALA A 264 -13.37 10.06 7.93
CA ALA A 264 -13.35 10.94 9.10
C ALA A 264 -12.50 10.38 10.26
N ARG A 265 -12.09 9.12 10.19
CA ARG A 265 -11.13 8.49 11.11
C ARG A 265 -9.68 8.94 10.88
N VAL A 266 -9.39 9.55 9.73
CA VAL A 266 -8.08 10.15 9.45
C VAL A 266 -8.00 11.46 10.22
N GLU A 267 -7.63 11.37 11.49
CA GLU A 267 -7.65 12.48 12.45
C GLU A 267 -6.85 13.71 11.98
N PRO A 268 -5.65 13.57 11.39
CA PRO A 268 -4.88 14.71 10.91
C PRO A 268 -5.53 15.56 9.82
N MET A 269 -6.50 15.00 9.07
CA MET A 269 -7.24 15.70 8.01
C MET A 269 -8.70 16.00 8.41
N ARG A 270 -9.10 15.69 9.64
CA ARG A 270 -10.51 15.78 10.08
C ARG A 270 -11.12 17.17 9.91
N GLU A 271 -10.36 18.22 10.13
CA GLU A 271 -10.83 19.61 10.00
C GLU A 271 -11.19 19.97 8.56
N ASN A 272 -10.56 19.31 7.58
CA ASN A 272 -10.84 19.47 6.16
C ASN A 272 -11.91 18.51 5.63
N PHE A 273 -12.54 17.69 6.48
CA PHE A 273 -13.52 16.70 6.05
C PHE A 273 -14.92 17.01 6.58
N VAL A 274 -15.91 16.89 5.69
CA VAL A 274 -17.32 16.81 6.04
C VAL A 274 -17.78 15.38 5.80
N ALA A 275 -17.99 14.64 6.89
CA ALA A 275 -18.34 13.23 6.83
C ALA A 275 -19.83 13.02 6.51
N VAL A 276 -20.10 12.18 5.53
CA VAL A 276 -21.46 11.74 5.18
C VAL A 276 -21.52 10.21 5.06
N THR A 277 -22.69 9.64 5.28
CA THR A 277 -22.92 8.22 4.97
C THR A 277 -23.25 8.12 3.50
N PRO A 278 -22.52 7.32 2.68
CA PRO A 278 -22.85 7.17 1.28
C PRO A 278 -24.26 6.61 1.12
N THR A 279 -25.09 7.32 0.37
CA THR A 279 -26.40 6.80 -0.06
C THR A 279 -26.15 5.79 -1.17
N GLY A 280 -25.99 4.49 -0.80
CA GLY A 280 -26.01 3.42 -1.79
C GLY A 280 -27.38 3.32 -2.46
N THR A 281 -27.45 2.68 -3.62
CA THR A 281 -28.65 2.43 -4.41
C THR A 281 -29.82 1.78 -3.63
N GLU A 282 -29.56 1.22 -2.45
CA GLU A 282 -30.54 0.54 -1.60
C GLU A 282 -31.14 1.44 -0.49
N ARG A 283 -30.57 2.63 -0.20
CA ARG A 283 -31.10 3.53 0.84
C ARG A 283 -32.00 4.61 0.24
N LYS A 284 -33.29 4.49 0.46
CA LYS A 284 -34.31 5.46 -0.02
C LYS A 284 -34.35 6.79 0.79
N LYS A 285 -33.68 6.90 1.93
CA LYS A 285 -33.69 8.13 2.77
C LYS A 285 -32.29 8.45 3.28
N ALA A 286 -31.94 9.75 3.25
CA ALA A 286 -30.73 10.25 3.89
C ALA A 286 -30.83 10.07 5.42
N ASP A 287 -29.74 9.59 6.04
CA ASP A 287 -29.66 9.51 7.49
C ASP A 287 -29.30 10.88 8.13
N ALA A 288 -29.38 10.94 9.46
CA ALA A 288 -29.07 12.17 10.21
C ALA A 288 -27.66 12.70 9.93
N ALA A 289 -26.68 11.81 9.74
CA ALA A 289 -25.30 12.20 9.46
C ALA A 289 -25.17 12.85 8.07
N THR A 290 -25.84 12.32 7.06
CA THR A 290 -25.88 12.92 5.73
C THR A 290 -26.55 14.30 5.75
N LEU A 291 -27.68 14.45 6.47
CA LEU A 291 -28.36 15.73 6.60
C LEU A 291 -27.49 16.76 7.35
N ALA A 292 -26.79 16.35 8.41
CA ALA A 292 -25.85 17.21 9.11
C ALA A 292 -24.69 17.63 8.19
N GLY A 293 -24.11 16.70 7.41
CA GLY A 293 -23.08 17.00 6.43
C GLY A 293 -23.51 18.00 5.36
N VAL A 294 -24.73 17.86 4.83
CA VAL A 294 -25.31 18.82 3.88
C VAL A 294 -25.46 20.23 4.51
N ARG A 295 -25.95 20.30 5.74
CA ARG A 295 -26.08 21.60 6.46
C ARG A 295 -24.73 22.25 6.70
N THR A 296 -23.74 21.45 7.16
CA THR A 296 -22.36 21.91 7.38
C THR A 296 -21.75 22.44 6.09
N SER A 297 -21.93 21.72 4.96
CA SER A 297 -21.38 22.13 3.66
C SER A 297 -22.01 23.46 3.19
N LEU A 298 -23.34 23.61 3.30
CA LEU A 298 -24.02 24.86 2.91
C LEU A 298 -23.65 26.03 3.84
N GLY A 299 -23.49 25.78 5.15
CA GLY A 299 -23.01 26.80 6.09
C GLY A 299 -21.61 27.26 5.71
N HIS A 300 -20.68 26.33 5.50
CA HIS A 300 -19.29 26.60 5.12
C HIS A 300 -19.19 27.45 3.83
N LEU A 301 -19.98 27.09 2.80
CA LEU A 301 -20.06 27.87 1.57
C LEU A 301 -20.66 29.31 1.79
N ARG A 302 -21.69 29.45 2.63
CA ARG A 302 -22.28 30.76 2.96
C ARG A 302 -21.30 31.65 3.71
N ASP A 303 -20.43 31.05 4.52
CA ASP A 303 -19.38 31.76 5.27
C ASP A 303 -18.19 32.17 4.37
N GLY A 304 -18.24 31.92 3.06
CA GLY A 304 -17.21 32.32 2.09
C GLY A 304 -16.11 31.30 1.86
N HIS A 305 -16.29 30.07 2.33
CA HIS A 305 -15.27 29.04 2.28
C HIS A 305 -15.52 27.99 1.18
N PRO A 306 -14.46 27.39 0.56
CA PRO A 306 -14.61 26.45 -0.53
C PRO A 306 -14.97 25.03 -0.06
N MET A 307 -15.68 24.29 -0.92
CA MET A 307 -16.02 22.88 -0.75
C MET A 307 -15.59 22.06 -1.96
N SER A 308 -15.22 20.80 -1.71
CA SER A 308 -14.91 19.82 -2.77
C SER A 308 -15.90 18.66 -2.73
N PHE A 309 -16.40 18.26 -3.90
CA PHE A 309 -17.33 17.17 -4.05
C PHE A 309 -16.89 16.17 -5.14
N PHE A 310 -17.15 14.90 -4.86
CA PHE A 310 -17.10 13.78 -5.82
C PHE A 310 -18.54 13.32 -6.10
N PRO A 311 -19.22 13.88 -7.11
CA PRO A 311 -20.67 13.77 -7.20
C PRO A 311 -21.20 12.36 -7.43
N SER A 312 -20.39 11.44 -7.90
CA SER A 312 -20.73 10.01 -8.00
C SER A 312 -20.96 9.35 -6.63
N GLY A 313 -20.33 9.87 -5.56
CA GLY A 313 -20.35 9.29 -4.22
C GLY A 313 -19.67 7.92 -4.11
N ALA A 314 -19.04 7.45 -5.18
CA ALA A 314 -18.33 6.17 -5.24
C ALA A 314 -17.18 6.25 -6.23
N VAL A 315 -16.17 5.38 -6.04
CA VAL A 315 -15.08 5.22 -6.99
C VAL A 315 -15.61 4.74 -8.33
N SER A 316 -15.08 5.28 -9.46
CA SER A 316 -15.46 4.92 -10.83
C SER A 316 -15.50 3.41 -11.05
N ASP A 317 -16.39 2.94 -11.89
CA ASP A 317 -16.61 1.53 -12.23
C ASP A 317 -16.11 1.22 -13.66
N LEU A 318 -15.73 -0.03 -13.89
CA LEU A 318 -15.58 -0.57 -15.24
C LEU A 318 -16.95 -0.94 -15.78
N HIS A 319 -17.28 -0.43 -16.97
CA HIS A 319 -18.47 -0.78 -17.72
C HIS A 319 -18.11 -1.77 -18.85
N PRO A 320 -18.19 -3.11 -18.63
CA PRO A 320 -17.66 -4.10 -19.57
C PRO A 320 -18.26 -3.99 -20.98
N LEU A 321 -19.56 -3.66 -21.06
CA LEU A 321 -20.28 -3.53 -22.36
C LEU A 321 -19.84 -2.30 -23.15
N ARG A 322 -19.36 -1.23 -22.50
CA ARG A 322 -18.88 0.00 -23.15
C ARG A 322 -17.36 0.04 -23.27
N GLY A 323 -16.67 -0.81 -22.53
CA GLY A 323 -15.20 -0.83 -22.49
C GLY A 323 -14.56 0.38 -21.81
N ASP A 324 -15.35 1.21 -21.11
CA ASP A 324 -14.89 2.42 -20.44
C ASP A 324 -14.86 2.27 -18.91
N ILE A 325 -14.07 3.15 -18.27
CA ILE A 325 -14.08 3.32 -16.82
C ILE A 325 -14.53 4.73 -16.53
N SER A 326 -15.69 4.85 -15.89
CA SER A 326 -16.29 6.13 -15.57
C SER A 326 -17.10 6.05 -14.27
N ASP A 327 -17.43 7.23 -13.73
CA ASP A 327 -18.27 7.34 -12.56
C ASP A 327 -19.67 6.81 -12.78
N ARG A 328 -20.25 6.30 -11.72
CA ARG A 328 -21.70 6.08 -11.64
C ARG A 328 -22.46 7.37 -11.94
N PRO A 329 -23.75 7.30 -12.27
CA PRO A 329 -24.59 8.49 -12.37
C PRO A 329 -24.39 9.39 -11.16
N TRP A 330 -24.21 10.68 -11.39
CA TRP A 330 -24.01 11.63 -10.31
C TRP A 330 -25.27 11.77 -9.47
N GLN A 331 -25.10 11.91 -8.16
CA GLN A 331 -26.23 11.89 -7.22
C GLN A 331 -27.02 13.20 -7.28
N GLU A 332 -28.27 13.13 -7.68
CA GLU A 332 -29.17 14.28 -7.78
C GLU A 332 -29.23 15.13 -6.48
N PRO A 333 -29.31 14.54 -5.26
CA PRO A 333 -29.31 15.34 -4.03
C PRO A 333 -28.06 16.21 -3.87
N LEU A 334 -26.91 15.73 -4.35
CA LEU A 334 -25.67 16.49 -4.30
C LEU A 334 -25.65 17.59 -5.36
N VAL A 335 -26.13 17.33 -6.57
CA VAL A 335 -26.27 18.38 -7.60
C VAL A 335 -27.25 19.46 -7.16
N ARG A 336 -28.34 19.11 -6.47
CA ARG A 336 -29.25 20.10 -5.84
C ARG A 336 -28.58 20.91 -4.74
N LEU A 337 -27.68 20.34 -3.96
CA LEU A 337 -26.87 21.06 -2.97
C LEU A 337 -25.97 22.08 -3.69
N ILE A 338 -25.27 21.65 -4.75
CA ILE A 338 -24.40 22.49 -5.56
C ILE A 338 -25.20 23.68 -6.15
N GLN A 339 -26.35 23.41 -6.72
CA GLN A 339 -27.23 24.43 -7.28
C GLN A 339 -27.67 25.48 -6.23
N ARG A 340 -28.00 25.00 -5.02
CA ARG A 340 -28.45 25.90 -3.92
C ARG A 340 -27.34 26.77 -3.32
N ALA A 341 -26.08 26.38 -3.53
CA ALA A 341 -24.92 27.09 -3.03
C ALA A 341 -24.72 28.42 -3.79
N GLU A 342 -25.11 28.49 -5.06
CA GLU A 342 -24.98 29.68 -5.92
C GLU A 342 -23.57 30.30 -5.89
N VAL A 343 -22.55 29.48 -6.04
CA VAL A 343 -21.13 29.85 -6.07
C VAL A 343 -20.47 29.37 -7.33
N PRO A 344 -19.34 29.95 -7.76
CA PRO A 344 -18.59 29.45 -8.90
C PRO A 344 -18.15 27.97 -8.70
N ILE A 345 -18.10 27.20 -9.80
CA ILE A 345 -17.72 25.77 -9.75
C ILE A 345 -16.46 25.57 -10.59
N VAL A 346 -15.43 25.03 -9.98
CA VAL A 346 -14.14 24.68 -10.62
C VAL A 346 -14.12 23.18 -10.91
N PRO A 347 -14.25 22.76 -12.18
CA PRO A 347 -14.16 21.34 -12.53
C PRO A 347 -12.72 20.86 -12.49
N ILE A 348 -12.49 19.66 -11.95
CA ILE A 348 -11.20 19.00 -11.88
C ILE A 348 -11.34 17.60 -12.51
N ARG A 349 -10.47 17.28 -13.47
CA ARG A 349 -10.45 15.99 -14.13
C ARG A 349 -9.25 15.17 -13.73
N PHE A 350 -9.45 14.02 -13.12
CA PHE A 350 -8.44 12.97 -12.98
C PHE A 350 -8.40 12.15 -14.28
N VAL A 351 -7.27 12.19 -14.98
CA VAL A 351 -7.12 11.57 -16.31
C VAL A 351 -6.80 10.08 -16.18
N ASP A 352 -5.96 9.72 -15.21
CA ASP A 352 -5.50 8.35 -15.01
C ASP A 352 -6.39 7.63 -13.96
N ARG A 353 -6.11 6.35 -13.71
CA ARG A 353 -7.02 5.48 -12.95
C ARG A 353 -6.27 4.45 -12.10
N ASN A 354 -6.99 3.69 -11.29
CA ASN A 354 -6.48 2.52 -10.57
C ASN A 354 -6.06 1.39 -11.54
N SER A 355 -5.45 0.34 -10.99
CA SER A 355 -5.06 -0.82 -11.79
C SER A 355 -6.29 -1.49 -12.43
N MET A 356 -6.12 -2.07 -13.62
CA MET A 356 -7.20 -2.82 -14.28
C MET A 356 -7.68 -3.97 -13.38
N PHE A 357 -6.79 -4.60 -12.64
CA PHE A 357 -7.15 -5.65 -11.69
C PHE A 357 -8.14 -5.17 -10.61
N TYR A 358 -7.98 -3.95 -10.12
CA TYR A 358 -8.92 -3.34 -9.17
C TYR A 358 -10.33 -3.23 -9.75
N TYR A 359 -10.45 -2.79 -11.00
CA TYR A 359 -11.73 -2.66 -11.67
C TYR A 359 -12.36 -4.00 -12.02
N LEU A 360 -11.58 -4.99 -12.46
CA LEU A 360 -12.07 -6.35 -12.72
C LEU A 360 -12.62 -7.00 -11.46
N LEU A 361 -12.00 -6.80 -10.30
CA LEU A 361 -12.58 -7.25 -9.03
C LEU A 361 -13.95 -6.62 -8.75
N GLY A 362 -14.17 -5.37 -9.18
CA GLY A 362 -15.44 -4.67 -9.05
C GLY A 362 -16.55 -5.23 -9.93
N VAL A 363 -16.20 -5.84 -11.06
CA VAL A 363 -17.16 -6.55 -11.93
C VAL A 363 -17.63 -7.85 -11.27
N VAL A 364 -16.74 -8.53 -10.53
CA VAL A 364 -17.09 -9.75 -9.77
C VAL A 364 -17.95 -9.39 -8.56
N ASP A 365 -17.46 -8.51 -7.68
CA ASP A 365 -18.19 -8.01 -6.51
C ASP A 365 -17.52 -6.71 -6.01
N TRP A 366 -18.35 -5.67 -5.80
CA TRP A 366 -17.87 -4.37 -5.31
C TRP A 366 -17.21 -4.43 -3.92
N ARG A 367 -17.60 -5.41 -3.08
CA ARG A 367 -17.06 -5.61 -1.72
C ARG A 367 -15.63 -6.13 -1.79
N ILE A 368 -15.35 -7.07 -2.72
CA ILE A 368 -13.99 -7.60 -2.95
C ILE A 368 -13.09 -6.47 -3.44
N ARG A 369 -13.58 -5.60 -4.32
CA ARG A 369 -12.86 -4.42 -4.77
C ARG A 369 -12.45 -3.49 -3.62
N LEU A 370 -13.35 -3.26 -2.65
CA LEU A 370 -13.04 -2.42 -1.48
C LEU A 370 -11.90 -2.99 -0.63
N LEU A 371 -11.79 -4.32 -0.49
CA LEU A 371 -10.68 -4.95 0.22
C LEU A 371 -9.33 -4.71 -0.47
N ARG A 372 -9.34 -4.46 -1.77
CA ARG A 372 -8.14 -4.15 -2.56
C ARG A 372 -7.71 -2.69 -2.46
N LEU A 373 -8.62 -1.78 -2.11
CA LEU A 373 -8.38 -0.33 -2.10
C LEU A 373 -7.14 0.10 -1.29
N PRO A 374 -6.85 -0.44 -0.09
CA PRO A 374 -5.63 -0.10 0.64
C PRO A 374 -4.35 -0.38 -0.16
N ARG A 375 -4.31 -1.47 -0.93
CA ARG A 375 -3.16 -1.78 -1.78
C ARG A 375 -3.07 -0.87 -3.00
N GLU A 376 -4.18 -0.42 -3.55
CA GLU A 376 -4.18 0.57 -4.65
C GLU A 376 -3.62 1.91 -4.18
N VAL A 377 -3.98 2.37 -2.97
CA VAL A 377 -3.39 3.55 -2.33
C VAL A 377 -1.87 3.40 -2.20
N LEU A 378 -1.41 2.26 -1.66
CA LEU A 378 0.02 2.01 -1.42
C LEU A 378 0.87 1.83 -2.70
N ASN A 379 0.25 1.63 -3.84
CA ASN A 379 0.94 1.42 -5.12
C ASN A 379 1.03 2.69 -5.98
N LYS A 380 0.58 3.85 -5.49
CA LYS A 380 0.52 5.10 -6.28
C LYS A 380 1.87 5.67 -6.69
N GLY A 381 2.95 5.31 -6.05
CA GLY A 381 4.30 5.71 -6.47
C GLY A 381 4.78 5.12 -7.81
N ARG A 382 4.00 4.25 -8.46
CA ARG A 382 4.41 3.52 -9.68
C ARG A 382 3.78 4.02 -10.98
N GLY A 383 2.96 5.06 -10.94
CA GLY A 383 2.20 5.52 -12.11
C GLY A 383 2.31 7.01 -12.35
N LYS A 384 1.83 7.43 -13.51
CA LYS A 384 1.53 8.84 -13.78
C LYS A 384 0.14 9.14 -13.19
N HIS A 385 -0.01 10.30 -12.57
CA HIS A 385 -1.27 10.76 -11.98
C HIS A 385 -1.53 12.16 -12.47
N ARG A 386 -2.20 12.28 -13.62
CA ARG A 386 -2.50 13.56 -14.24
C ARG A 386 -3.83 14.10 -13.77
N VAL A 387 -3.83 15.35 -13.39
CA VAL A 387 -5.01 16.11 -12.96
C VAL A 387 -5.10 17.37 -13.79
N VAL A 388 -6.25 17.68 -14.34
CA VAL A 388 -6.48 18.87 -15.15
C VAL A 388 -7.50 19.76 -14.47
N ILE A 389 -7.21 21.07 -14.39
CA ILE A 389 -8.12 22.06 -13.83
C ILE A 389 -8.85 22.73 -14.99
N GLY A 390 -10.19 22.72 -14.93
CA GLY A 390 -11.04 23.32 -15.95
C GLY A 390 -11.33 24.80 -15.73
N GLU A 391 -12.01 25.42 -16.68
CA GLU A 391 -12.53 26.77 -16.52
C GLU A 391 -13.63 26.80 -15.46
N PRO A 392 -13.65 27.81 -14.59
CA PRO A 392 -14.74 27.98 -13.63
C PRO A 392 -16.08 28.18 -14.34
N ILE A 393 -17.10 27.46 -13.88
CA ILE A 393 -18.49 27.63 -14.32
C ILE A 393 -19.12 28.71 -13.43
N SER A 394 -19.57 29.80 -14.06
CA SER A 394 -20.17 30.90 -13.35
C SER A 394 -21.58 30.58 -12.79
N VAL A 395 -22.06 31.39 -11.86
CA VAL A 395 -23.42 31.24 -11.32
C VAL A 395 -24.47 31.48 -12.42
N GLU A 396 -24.20 32.41 -13.35
CA GLU A 396 -25.09 32.72 -14.48
C GLU A 396 -25.24 31.49 -15.41
N GLN A 397 -24.14 30.79 -15.72
CA GLN A 397 -24.17 29.58 -16.52
C GLN A 397 -24.96 28.46 -15.82
N GLN A 398 -24.84 28.34 -14.49
CA GLN A 398 -25.64 27.39 -13.71
C GLN A 398 -27.13 27.74 -13.72
N ARG A 399 -27.50 29.03 -13.56
CA ARG A 399 -28.88 29.49 -13.61
C ARG A 399 -29.50 29.37 -14.98
N ALA A 400 -28.74 29.37 -16.05
CA ALA A 400 -29.22 29.16 -17.42
C ALA A 400 -29.77 27.75 -17.66
N CYS A 401 -29.39 26.77 -16.82
CA CYS A 401 -29.93 25.43 -16.88
C CYS A 401 -31.38 25.39 -16.40
N LYS A 402 -32.28 24.89 -17.24
CA LYS A 402 -33.72 24.84 -16.97
C LYS A 402 -34.15 23.72 -16.03
N SER A 403 -33.30 22.69 -15.90
CA SER A 403 -33.60 21.52 -15.08
C SER A 403 -32.34 21.02 -14.35
N ILE A 404 -32.55 20.16 -13.36
CA ILE A 404 -31.44 19.52 -12.62
C ILE A 404 -30.65 18.56 -13.51
N GLU A 405 -31.29 17.96 -14.50
CA GLU A 405 -30.68 17.08 -15.48
C GLU A 405 -29.76 17.88 -16.40
N GLU A 406 -30.18 19.04 -16.88
CA GLU A 406 -29.34 19.96 -17.69
C GLU A 406 -28.12 20.41 -16.89
N LEU A 407 -28.30 20.82 -15.63
CA LEU A 407 -27.20 21.19 -14.74
C LEU A 407 -26.25 20.00 -14.53
N THR A 408 -26.79 18.81 -14.26
CA THR A 408 -25.97 17.59 -14.10
C THR A 408 -25.16 17.30 -15.37
N SER A 409 -25.78 17.44 -16.53
CA SER A 409 -25.11 17.25 -17.82
C SER A 409 -23.99 18.29 -18.03
N LEU A 410 -24.26 19.57 -17.79
CA LEU A 410 -23.26 20.63 -17.85
C LEU A 410 -22.06 20.35 -16.97
N LEU A 411 -22.31 20.03 -15.70
CA LEU A 411 -21.24 19.78 -14.72
C LEU A 411 -20.43 18.53 -15.08
N ARG A 412 -21.09 17.47 -15.53
CA ARG A 412 -20.44 16.23 -15.90
C ARG A 412 -19.59 16.40 -17.17
N SER A 413 -20.11 17.09 -18.20
CA SER A 413 -19.35 17.42 -19.42
C SER A 413 -18.15 18.30 -19.13
N ALA A 414 -18.29 19.29 -18.23
CA ALA A 414 -17.16 20.13 -17.81
C ALA A 414 -15.99 19.32 -17.20
N VAL A 415 -16.26 18.17 -16.60
CA VAL A 415 -15.22 17.26 -16.09
C VAL A 415 -14.77 16.26 -17.14
N TYR A 416 -15.69 15.54 -17.80
CA TYR A 416 -15.33 14.42 -18.68
C TYR A 416 -14.88 14.82 -20.08
N ASP A 417 -15.42 15.92 -20.64
CA ASP A 417 -15.11 16.41 -21.96
C ASP A 417 -14.03 17.52 -21.92
N MET A 418 -13.50 17.81 -20.72
CA MET A 418 -12.41 18.77 -20.54
C MET A 418 -11.19 18.38 -21.39
N PRO A 419 -10.67 19.31 -22.22
CA PRO A 419 -9.48 19.09 -23.01
C PRO A 419 -8.28 18.74 -22.13
N ILE A 420 -7.51 17.74 -22.54
CA ILE A 420 -6.28 17.36 -21.85
C ILE A 420 -5.14 18.16 -22.47
N PRO A 421 -4.45 19.05 -21.71
CA PRO A 421 -3.36 19.85 -22.26
C PRO A 421 -2.16 18.97 -22.62
N ALA A 422 -1.32 19.47 -23.55
CA ALA A 422 -0.09 18.78 -23.95
C ALA A 422 0.98 18.83 -22.85
N GLU A 423 1.00 19.91 -22.06
CA GLU A 423 1.99 20.15 -21.01
C GLU A 423 1.39 19.99 -19.61
N PHE A 424 2.20 19.47 -18.70
CA PHE A 424 1.84 19.29 -17.30
C PHE A 424 2.99 19.74 -16.41
N THR A 425 2.66 20.41 -15.33
CA THR A 425 3.60 20.81 -14.28
C THR A 425 3.55 19.79 -13.12
N SER A 426 4.71 19.40 -12.61
CA SER A 426 4.75 18.45 -11.48
C SER A 426 4.31 19.10 -10.17
N SER A 427 3.69 18.32 -9.28
CA SER A 427 3.30 18.80 -7.94
C SER A 427 4.50 19.32 -7.15
N SER A 428 5.69 18.75 -7.34
CA SER A 428 6.92 19.19 -6.68
C SER A 428 7.41 20.56 -7.18
N GLU A 429 7.13 20.93 -8.43
CA GLU A 429 7.42 22.27 -8.98
C GLU A 429 6.40 23.29 -8.51
N LEU A 430 5.12 22.92 -8.50
CA LEU A 430 4.04 23.78 -8.01
C LEU A 430 4.25 24.19 -6.55
N ARG A 431 4.70 23.28 -5.71
CA ARG A 431 4.99 23.54 -4.29
C ARG A 431 6.18 24.48 -4.09
N LYS A 432 7.11 24.59 -5.02
CA LYS A 432 8.25 25.53 -4.96
C LYS A 432 7.85 26.96 -5.31
N GLY A 433 6.74 27.13 -6.01
CA GLY A 433 6.20 28.43 -6.41
C GLY A 433 5.08 28.96 -5.48
N ILE A 434 4.78 28.21 -4.43
CA ILE A 434 3.88 28.58 -3.35
C ILE A 434 4.71 29.09 -2.16
#